data_ea02af382c905b237c368139abff6c74
#
_entry.id   ea02af382c905b237c368139abff6c74
#
_cell.length_a   1.000
_cell.length_b   1.000
_cell.length_c   1.000
_cell.angle_alpha   90.00
_cell.angle_beta   90.00
_cell.angle_gamma   90.00
#
_symmetry.space_group_name_H-M   'P 1'
#
loop_
_entity.id
_entity.type
_entity.pdbx_description
1 polymer ?
#
loop_
_entity_poly.entity_id
_entity_poly.type
_entity_poly.pdbx_seq_one_letter_code
_entity_poly.pdbx_strand_id
1 'polypeptide(L)'
;LPQFGNGVSKAGSRTLETTLPIRRPKRWDKPLDPALTQADAEWLLSLAPLAYLDATRFPKSTPLVDVIRNDSRVCQFEHGDVILREGDYGSSAYLVLRGNVRIFVTRLSESQLGRKETPKKSWWQSLVSTMRQQRFAEVRNTASLGSSEEASIAIRQPNGQTHVFLQDVDRLFDTHHTNTVQAGEIFGELSAINRSPRPFSVVADGPVILLEIRWQGLRLLRRDPGFREHLDNLYRQTSLSSHLREVSLFRFLPEEQLTAVAQEIRFESYGELEWYNEFEETQQLDVQKRIQRETLIAEEGTQADHLLLIRSGFARLSERQGSGHRTLSYLGRGHQYGLDEITHNWKADDRTQFLPYQRSLRAIGYVDVLRLPWKVLHEKVFPFVRAVELPPHVQQPRYEPTRPIVDSPLQSQSGDVETGLVEFLVDERLINGRETMVIDTLRCTRCDDCVRACATFHDGNPRFVRQGPQYGQWLFPHACMHCSDPVCMIGCPTGAIGRDINNGVVSINPDTCIGCQTCAESCPYDNIRMVQISDKKGRKLVDEQNQLPILQATKCDLCQSHPTGPACQRACPHDALVRVSVGDMPNLVEWLKRHAA
;
A
#
# COMPACT_ATOMS: atom_id res chain seq x y z
N LEU A 1 -54.53 32.54 -40.31
CA LEU A 1 -55.31 32.46 -39.07
C LEU A 1 -56.01 31.11 -38.98
N PRO A 2 -55.85 30.32 -37.88
CA PRO A 2 -56.70 30.43 -36.72
C PRO A 2 -55.92 30.38 -35.39
N GLN A 3 -56.54 30.99 -34.39
CA GLN A 3 -56.19 31.06 -32.95
C GLN A 3 -56.25 29.68 -32.36
N PHE A 4 -55.25 29.36 -31.53
CA PHE A 4 -55.35 28.30 -30.52
C PHE A 4 -54.94 28.80 -29.13
N GLY A 5 -55.76 28.41 -28.20
CA GLY A 5 -55.95 28.96 -26.89
C GLY A 5 -54.82 28.79 -25.88
N ASN A 6 -54.91 29.65 -24.91
CA ASN A 6 -54.13 29.67 -23.65
C ASN A 6 -54.29 28.36 -22.87
N GLY A 7 -53.25 27.53 -22.90
CA GLY A 7 -53.02 26.45 -21.93
C GLY A 7 -52.10 26.97 -20.83
N VAL A 8 -52.66 27.35 -19.70
CA VAL A 8 -51.88 27.62 -18.45
C VAL A 8 -51.25 26.32 -18.01
N SER A 9 -49.98 26.12 -18.32
CA SER A 9 -49.15 25.09 -17.75
C SER A 9 -48.98 25.40 -16.26
N LYS A 10 -49.52 24.52 -15.40
CA LYS A 10 -49.26 24.51 -13.98
C LYS A 10 -47.75 24.46 -13.74
N ALA A 11 -47.22 25.54 -13.16
CA ALA A 11 -45.86 25.59 -12.64
C ALA A 11 -45.68 24.44 -11.67
N GLY A 12 -44.81 23.48 -12.03
CA GLY A 12 -44.37 22.45 -11.12
C GLY A 12 -43.80 23.13 -9.86
N SER A 13 -44.29 22.73 -8.70
CA SER A 13 -43.77 23.15 -7.41
C SER A 13 -42.28 22.83 -7.39
N ARG A 14 -41.46 23.86 -7.53
CA ARG A 14 -40.05 23.76 -7.07
C ARG A 14 -40.12 23.46 -5.59
N THR A 15 -39.92 22.20 -5.23
CA THR A 15 -39.58 21.83 -3.85
C THR A 15 -38.36 22.69 -3.51
N LEU A 16 -38.56 23.64 -2.61
CA LEU A 16 -37.47 24.40 -2.00
C LEU A 16 -36.55 23.35 -1.40
N GLU A 17 -35.38 23.17 -2.01
CA GLU A 17 -34.36 22.28 -1.45
C GLU A 17 -34.02 22.84 -0.07
N THR A 18 -34.48 22.15 0.97
CA THR A 18 -34.23 22.57 2.34
C THR A 18 -32.76 22.29 2.66
N THR A 19 -32.03 23.35 3.01
CA THR A 19 -30.65 23.26 3.44
C THR A 19 -30.58 23.21 4.96
N LEU A 20 -29.55 22.57 5.49
CA LEU A 20 -29.23 22.53 6.92
C LEU A 20 -27.83 23.11 7.12
N PRO A 21 -27.70 24.33 7.65
CA PRO A 21 -26.39 24.90 7.97
C PRO A 21 -25.75 24.18 9.14
N ILE A 22 -24.48 23.76 8.98
CA ILE A 22 -23.65 23.18 10.03
C ILE A 22 -22.27 23.81 10.00
N ARG A 23 -21.57 23.79 11.13
CA ARG A 23 -20.17 24.17 11.19
C ARG A 23 -19.35 23.18 10.37
N ARG A 24 -18.55 23.70 9.40
CA ARG A 24 -17.67 22.85 8.60
C ARG A 24 -16.62 22.17 9.50
N PRO A 25 -16.48 20.83 9.46
CA PRO A 25 -15.48 20.11 10.21
C PRO A 25 -14.05 20.56 9.88
N LYS A 26 -13.19 20.63 10.89
CA LYS A 26 -11.75 20.96 10.75
C LYS A 26 -10.89 19.74 11.11
N ARG A 27 -9.60 19.78 10.71
CA ARG A 27 -8.63 18.71 11.00
C ARG A 27 -8.62 18.27 12.48
N TRP A 28 -8.61 19.26 13.38
CA TRP A 28 -8.45 19.04 14.83
C TRP A 28 -9.74 18.63 15.55
N ASP A 29 -10.87 18.56 14.85
CA ASP A 29 -12.17 18.18 15.44
C ASP A 29 -12.30 16.66 15.65
N LYS A 30 -11.39 15.84 15.10
CA LYS A 30 -11.41 14.36 15.16
C LYS A 30 -10.02 13.81 15.52
N PRO A 31 -9.54 14.03 16.75
CA PRO A 31 -8.30 13.42 17.23
C PRO A 31 -8.43 11.90 17.30
N LEU A 32 -7.28 11.19 17.24
CA LEU A 32 -7.23 9.73 17.36
C LEU A 32 -7.72 9.27 18.73
N ASP A 33 -7.35 10.01 19.76
CA ASP A 33 -7.83 9.86 21.13
C ASP A 33 -8.40 11.19 21.65
N PRO A 34 -9.72 11.31 21.77
CA PRO A 34 -10.34 12.53 22.31
C PRO A 34 -9.99 12.80 23.78
N ALA A 35 -9.53 11.77 24.52
CA ALA A 35 -9.16 11.90 25.94
C ALA A 35 -7.76 12.49 26.13
N LEU A 36 -6.90 12.48 25.09
CA LEU A 36 -5.53 12.98 25.17
C LEU A 36 -5.51 14.51 25.25
N THR A 37 -5.12 15.03 26.42
CA THR A 37 -5.07 16.47 26.67
C THR A 37 -3.79 17.12 26.13
N GLN A 38 -3.74 18.46 26.14
CA GLN A 38 -2.51 19.18 25.78
C GLN A 38 -1.38 18.88 26.79
N ALA A 39 -1.70 18.81 28.08
CA ALA A 39 -0.71 18.49 29.11
C ALA A 39 -0.11 17.09 28.92
N ASP A 40 -0.95 16.11 28.53
CA ASP A 40 -0.46 14.75 28.20
C ASP A 40 0.47 14.77 26.98
N ALA A 41 0.13 15.56 25.95
CA ALA A 41 0.98 15.68 24.76
C ALA A 41 2.33 16.35 25.07
N GLU A 42 2.33 17.38 25.93
CA GLU A 42 3.57 18.02 26.41
C GLU A 42 4.41 17.06 27.25
N TRP A 43 3.77 16.26 28.10
CA TRP A 43 4.45 15.21 28.87
C TRP A 43 5.05 14.14 27.95
N LEU A 44 4.30 13.65 26.97
CA LEU A 44 4.79 12.68 25.98
C LEU A 44 6.02 13.22 25.21
N LEU A 45 6.02 14.51 24.87
CA LEU A 45 7.16 15.17 24.23
C LEU A 45 8.39 15.30 25.13
N SER A 46 8.25 15.13 26.45
CA SER A 46 9.41 15.05 27.36
C SER A 46 10.08 13.68 27.38
N LEU A 47 9.47 12.65 26.79
CA LEU A 47 9.98 11.28 26.78
C LEU A 47 10.82 11.02 25.51
N ALA A 48 11.93 10.28 25.67
CA ALA A 48 12.70 9.79 24.53
C ALA A 48 11.85 8.77 23.72
N PRO A 49 11.91 8.74 22.37
CA PRO A 49 12.74 9.60 21.52
C PRO A 49 12.05 10.92 21.11
N LEU A 50 10.82 11.18 21.55
CA LEU A 50 10.06 12.37 21.17
C LEU A 50 10.70 13.67 21.71
N ALA A 51 11.42 13.57 22.83
CA ALA A 51 12.16 14.70 23.43
C ALA A 51 13.28 15.25 22.55
N TYR A 52 13.74 14.51 21.55
CA TYR A 52 14.78 14.95 20.62
C TYR A 52 14.24 15.74 19.41
N LEU A 53 12.92 15.85 19.29
CA LEU A 53 12.28 16.59 18.20
C LEU A 53 12.46 18.10 18.37
N ASP A 54 12.89 18.77 17.31
CA ASP A 54 13.00 20.22 17.27
C ASP A 54 11.66 20.85 16.87
N ALA A 55 10.95 21.40 17.87
CA ALA A 55 9.65 22.03 17.67
C ALA A 55 9.67 23.20 16.67
N THR A 56 10.85 23.86 16.46
CA THR A 56 10.98 24.99 15.52
C THR A 56 10.84 24.56 14.06
N ARG A 57 11.00 23.29 13.76
CA ARG A 57 10.87 22.70 12.41
C ARG A 57 9.41 22.46 12.00
N PHE A 58 8.49 22.64 12.95
CA PHE A 58 7.06 22.44 12.68
C PHE A 58 6.37 23.77 12.40
N PRO A 59 5.57 23.87 11.31
CA PRO A 59 4.87 25.09 10.97
C PRO A 59 3.91 25.53 12.08
N LYS A 60 3.69 26.83 12.23
CA LYS A 60 2.71 27.39 13.18
C LYS A 60 1.27 26.86 12.95
N SER A 61 0.95 26.45 11.71
CA SER A 61 -0.33 25.83 11.35
C SER A 61 -0.45 24.36 11.82
N THR A 62 0.66 23.72 12.14
CA THR A 62 0.75 22.33 12.60
C THR A 62 1.82 22.20 13.69
N PRO A 63 1.59 22.79 14.89
CA PRO A 63 2.55 22.72 15.99
C PRO A 63 2.78 21.28 16.43
N LEU A 64 3.99 20.96 16.87
CA LEU A 64 4.37 19.62 17.30
C LEU A 64 3.46 19.04 18.39
N VAL A 65 3.08 19.85 19.38
CA VAL A 65 2.15 19.44 20.46
C VAL A 65 0.80 19.03 19.89
N ASP A 66 0.26 19.83 18.94
CA ASP A 66 -1.02 19.50 18.31
C ASP A 66 -0.95 18.26 17.45
N VAL A 67 0.20 17.98 16.80
CA VAL A 67 0.42 16.75 16.06
C VAL A 67 0.34 15.54 16.98
N ILE A 68 1.03 15.55 18.12
CA ILE A 68 0.97 14.47 19.11
C ILE A 68 -0.44 14.31 19.64
N ARG A 69 -1.09 15.39 20.07
CA ARG A 69 -2.46 15.35 20.61
C ARG A 69 -3.48 14.79 19.62
N ASN A 70 -3.35 15.14 18.34
CA ASN A 70 -4.34 14.74 17.32
C ASN A 70 -4.08 13.35 16.74
N ASP A 71 -2.81 12.97 16.61
CA ASP A 71 -2.40 11.81 15.83
C ASP A 71 -1.89 10.65 16.70
N SER A 72 -2.04 10.75 18.03
CA SER A 72 -1.59 9.70 18.95
C SER A 72 -2.70 9.21 19.88
N ARG A 73 -2.50 8.00 20.41
CA ARG A 73 -3.38 7.37 21.41
C ARG A 73 -2.56 6.50 22.35
N VAL A 74 -2.89 6.55 23.65
CA VAL A 74 -2.29 5.66 24.64
C VAL A 74 -3.08 4.35 24.69
N CYS A 75 -2.39 3.22 24.50
CA CYS A 75 -2.97 1.88 24.53
C CYS A 75 -2.32 1.06 25.64
N GLN A 76 -3.10 0.17 26.25
CA GLN A 76 -2.64 -0.77 27.27
C GLN A 76 -2.89 -2.20 26.79
N PHE A 77 -1.94 -3.07 27.03
CA PHE A 77 -2.01 -4.49 26.68
C PHE A 77 -1.51 -5.33 27.86
N GLU A 78 -2.12 -6.49 28.01
CA GLU A 78 -1.73 -7.48 29.01
C GLU A 78 -0.78 -8.53 28.41
N HIS A 79 -0.15 -9.32 29.27
CA HIS A 79 0.75 -10.39 28.85
C HIS A 79 0.06 -11.35 27.87
N GLY A 80 0.71 -11.60 26.74
CA GLY A 80 0.19 -12.48 25.69
C GLY A 80 -0.73 -11.81 24.67
N ASP A 81 -1.12 -10.56 24.87
CA ASP A 81 -1.92 -9.84 23.89
C ASP A 81 -1.12 -9.62 22.59
N VAL A 82 -1.75 -9.92 21.47
CA VAL A 82 -1.18 -9.70 20.13
C VAL A 82 -1.42 -8.25 19.72
N ILE A 83 -0.37 -7.46 19.66
CA ILE A 83 -0.41 -6.04 19.28
C ILE A 83 -0.42 -5.88 17.78
N LEU A 84 0.47 -6.62 17.09
CA LEU A 84 0.54 -6.66 15.62
C LEU A 84 0.55 -8.10 15.14
N ARG A 85 -0.14 -8.35 14.03
CA ARG A 85 -0.13 -9.66 13.36
C ARG A 85 0.59 -9.57 12.03
N GLU A 86 1.47 -10.52 11.76
CA GLU A 86 2.12 -10.66 10.46
C GLU A 86 1.09 -10.73 9.34
N GLY A 87 1.36 -10.05 8.23
CA GLY A 87 0.48 -9.98 7.06
C GLY A 87 -0.67 -8.98 7.17
N ASP A 88 -1.01 -8.47 8.37
CA ASP A 88 -2.02 -7.43 8.53
C ASP A 88 -1.50 -6.07 8.01
N TYR A 89 -2.38 -5.27 7.43
CA TYR A 89 -2.04 -3.90 7.07
C TYR A 89 -2.13 -2.99 8.28
N GLY A 90 -1.08 -2.23 8.53
CA GLY A 90 -1.03 -1.30 9.64
C GLY A 90 -0.77 0.14 9.20
N SER A 91 -1.51 1.06 9.78
CA SER A 91 -1.38 2.51 9.52
C SER A 91 -0.80 3.29 10.71
N SER A 92 -0.30 2.57 11.73
CA SER A 92 0.26 3.17 12.95
C SER A 92 1.60 2.55 13.30
N ALA A 93 2.47 3.34 13.95
CA ALA A 93 3.64 2.90 14.68
C ALA A 93 3.35 2.96 16.18
N TYR A 94 4.13 2.25 16.97
CA TYR A 94 3.97 2.16 18.43
C TYR A 94 5.28 2.49 19.13
N LEU A 95 5.25 3.45 20.06
CA LEU A 95 6.34 3.73 20.99
C LEU A 95 6.05 3.03 22.32
N VAL A 96 6.99 2.24 22.82
CA VAL A 96 6.86 1.60 24.13
C VAL A 96 7.11 2.65 25.22
N LEU A 97 6.04 2.99 25.97
CA LEU A 97 6.15 3.91 27.11
C LEU A 97 6.56 3.18 28.39
N ARG A 98 6.07 1.94 28.56
CA ARG A 98 6.38 1.10 29.73
C ARG A 98 6.21 -0.38 29.40
N GLY A 99 7.05 -1.24 29.99
CA GLY A 99 7.03 -2.69 29.75
C GLY A 99 7.85 -3.08 28.52
N ASN A 100 7.65 -4.31 28.07
CA ASN A 100 8.37 -4.88 26.92
C ASN A 100 7.41 -5.58 25.98
N VAL A 101 7.77 -5.63 24.69
CA VAL A 101 7.08 -6.44 23.69
C VAL A 101 8.06 -7.37 22.98
N ARG A 102 7.58 -8.48 22.46
CA ARG A 102 8.39 -9.41 21.65
C ARG A 102 7.94 -9.44 20.22
N ILE A 103 8.90 -9.31 19.31
CA ILE A 103 8.73 -9.46 17.88
C ILE A 103 9.07 -10.91 17.52
N PHE A 104 8.12 -11.65 16.95
CA PHE A 104 8.35 -12.99 16.42
C PHE A 104 8.99 -12.91 15.04
N VAL A 105 10.22 -13.39 14.93
CA VAL A 105 10.95 -13.50 13.64
C VAL A 105 10.49 -14.76 12.89
N THR A 106 10.15 -15.82 13.63
CA THR A 106 9.56 -17.04 13.08
C THR A 106 8.05 -16.89 12.94
N ARG A 107 7.50 -17.27 11.81
CA ARG A 107 6.06 -17.18 11.57
C ARG A 107 5.23 -17.98 12.56
N LEU A 108 4.21 -17.33 13.10
CA LEU A 108 3.16 -17.98 13.85
C LEU A 108 2.11 -18.55 12.87
N SER A 109 1.45 -19.66 13.25
CA SER A 109 0.39 -20.24 12.44
C SER A 109 -0.83 -19.33 12.38
N GLU A 110 -1.63 -19.42 11.31
CA GLU A 110 -2.85 -18.64 11.13
C GLU A 110 -3.84 -18.86 12.28
N SER A 111 -3.92 -20.08 12.81
CA SER A 111 -4.75 -20.42 13.96
C SER A 111 -4.29 -19.73 15.25
N GLN A 112 -2.97 -19.64 15.48
CA GLN A 112 -2.40 -18.91 16.61
C GLN A 112 -2.65 -17.40 16.51
N LEU A 113 -2.69 -16.87 15.29
CA LEU A 113 -3.00 -15.46 15.04
C LEU A 113 -4.51 -15.15 15.08
N GLY A 114 -5.36 -16.13 15.43
CA GLY A 114 -6.81 -15.97 15.50
C GLY A 114 -7.48 -15.82 14.14
N ARG A 115 -6.81 -16.23 13.05
CA ARG A 115 -7.38 -16.25 11.71
C ARG A 115 -8.02 -17.60 11.44
N LYS A 116 -9.24 -17.60 10.88
CA LYS A 116 -9.86 -18.84 10.38
C LYS A 116 -9.06 -19.30 9.16
N GLU A 117 -8.51 -20.48 9.21
CA GLU A 117 -7.98 -21.14 8.02
C GLU A 117 -9.12 -21.24 7.01
N THR A 118 -8.99 -20.56 5.87
CA THR A 118 -9.91 -20.77 4.76
C THR A 118 -9.68 -22.19 4.26
N PRO A 119 -10.63 -23.12 4.44
CA PRO A 119 -10.46 -24.49 3.97
C PRO A 119 -10.23 -24.42 2.47
N LYS A 120 -9.07 -24.92 2.00
CA LYS A 120 -8.81 -25.11 0.57
C LYS A 120 -9.94 -25.96 0.03
N LYS A 121 -10.90 -25.34 -0.67
CA LYS A 121 -12.02 -26.07 -1.29
C LYS A 121 -11.42 -27.15 -2.18
N SER A 122 -11.74 -28.41 -1.87
CA SER A 122 -11.40 -29.54 -2.73
C SER A 122 -11.93 -29.24 -4.14
N TRP A 123 -11.17 -29.58 -5.18
CA TRP A 123 -11.60 -29.38 -6.57
C TRP A 123 -12.99 -29.99 -6.86
N TRP A 124 -13.37 -31.08 -6.17
CA TRP A 124 -14.69 -31.67 -6.20
C TRP A 124 -15.79 -30.75 -5.65
N GLN A 125 -15.52 -30.00 -4.60
CA GLN A 125 -16.49 -29.03 -4.03
C GLN A 125 -16.68 -27.83 -4.96
N SER A 126 -15.66 -27.43 -5.69
CA SER A 126 -15.77 -26.38 -6.72
C SER A 126 -16.60 -26.86 -7.92
N LEU A 127 -16.43 -28.12 -8.35
CA LEU A 127 -17.21 -28.71 -9.45
C LEU A 127 -18.70 -28.83 -9.09
N VAL A 128 -19.02 -29.26 -7.88
CA VAL A 128 -20.40 -29.39 -7.39
C VAL A 128 -21.07 -28.02 -7.20
N SER A 129 -20.32 -26.99 -6.80
CA SER A 129 -20.86 -25.62 -6.68
C SER A 129 -21.21 -25.01 -8.04
N THR A 130 -20.46 -25.36 -9.09
CA THR A 130 -20.71 -24.88 -10.47
C THR A 130 -21.90 -25.56 -11.11
N MET A 131 -22.21 -26.81 -10.73
CA MET A 131 -23.37 -27.55 -11.24
C MET A 131 -24.69 -27.21 -10.54
N ARG A 132 -24.69 -26.60 -9.39
CA ARG A 132 -25.88 -26.11 -8.70
C ARG A 132 -26.16 -24.66 -9.10
N GLN A 133 -26.79 -24.47 -10.25
CA GLN A 133 -27.49 -23.22 -10.55
C GLN A 133 -28.60 -23.04 -9.51
N GLN A 134 -28.40 -22.13 -8.58
CA GLN A 134 -29.46 -21.73 -7.63
C GLN A 134 -30.55 -20.99 -8.40
N ARG A 135 -31.72 -21.63 -8.49
CA ARG A 135 -32.92 -21.10 -9.15
C ARG A 135 -33.63 -19.98 -8.38
N PHE A 136 -33.17 -19.66 -7.19
CA PHE A 136 -33.77 -18.61 -6.34
C PHE A 136 -32.70 -17.67 -5.81
N ALA A 137 -32.95 -16.38 -5.98
CA ALA A 137 -32.20 -15.35 -5.31
C ALA A 137 -32.36 -15.52 -3.79
N GLU A 138 -31.22 -15.56 -3.12
CA GLU A 138 -31.05 -15.32 -1.70
C GLU A 138 -31.87 -16.19 -0.70
N VAL A 139 -31.38 -17.40 -0.42
CA VAL A 139 -31.72 -18.09 0.83
C VAL A 139 -30.60 -17.76 1.85
N ARG A 140 -30.89 -16.85 2.76
CA ARG A 140 -29.97 -16.55 3.89
C ARG A 140 -30.10 -17.68 4.91
N ASN A 141 -28.97 -18.33 5.20
CA ASN A 141 -28.88 -19.23 6.33
C ASN A 141 -28.75 -18.39 7.62
N THR A 142 -29.87 -18.07 8.25
CA THR A 142 -29.93 -17.28 9.49
C THR A 142 -29.40 -18.06 10.71
N ALA A 143 -29.14 -19.36 10.58
CA ALA A 143 -28.54 -20.17 11.66
C ALA A 143 -27.06 -19.85 11.92
N SER A 144 -26.36 -19.20 10.99
CA SER A 144 -24.97 -18.78 11.20
C SER A 144 -24.82 -17.41 11.90
N LEU A 145 -25.90 -16.69 12.15
CA LEU A 145 -25.92 -15.42 12.88
C LEU A 145 -26.05 -15.60 14.40
N GLY A 146 -26.29 -16.80 14.88
CA GLY A 146 -26.53 -17.10 16.30
C GLY A 146 -25.48 -18.00 16.98
N SER A 147 -24.53 -18.59 16.27
CA SER A 147 -23.52 -19.49 16.85
C SER A 147 -22.14 -18.84 16.93
N SER A 148 -21.99 -17.93 17.89
CA SER A 148 -20.68 -17.38 18.30
C SER A 148 -19.99 -18.25 19.37
N GLU A 149 -20.17 -19.58 19.34
CA GLU A 149 -19.64 -20.45 20.40
C GLU A 149 -18.31 -21.14 20.09
N GLU A 150 -17.62 -20.83 18.98
CA GLU A 150 -16.27 -21.37 18.72
C GLU A 150 -15.20 -20.32 18.41
N ALA A 151 -15.41 -19.07 18.83
CA ALA A 151 -14.34 -18.09 18.85
C ALA A 151 -13.71 -18.05 20.27
N SER A 152 -13.10 -19.14 20.64
CA SER A 152 -12.28 -19.19 21.84
C SER A 152 -11.01 -18.40 21.63
N ILE A 153 -10.97 -17.07 21.78
CA ILE A 153 -9.71 -16.35 22.06
C ILE A 153 -9.85 -14.84 21.77
N ALA A 154 -11.07 -14.31 21.67
CA ALA A 154 -11.24 -12.86 21.57
C ALA A 154 -11.82 -12.34 22.88
N ILE A 155 -11.01 -11.63 23.66
CA ILE A 155 -11.49 -10.91 24.86
C ILE A 155 -11.97 -9.54 24.43
N ARG A 156 -13.24 -9.21 24.71
CA ARG A 156 -13.74 -7.84 24.58
C ARG A 156 -13.24 -7.00 25.75
N GLN A 157 -12.44 -6.00 25.48
CA GLN A 157 -12.12 -4.97 26.49
C GLN A 157 -13.27 -3.95 26.62
N PRO A 158 -13.34 -3.19 27.74
CA PRO A 158 -14.40 -2.23 28.02
C PRO A 158 -14.64 -1.18 26.94
N ASN A 159 -13.64 -0.92 26.07
CA ASN A 159 -13.68 0.06 24.98
C ASN A 159 -14.19 -0.51 23.66
N GLY A 160 -14.72 -1.75 23.63
CA GLY A 160 -15.26 -2.35 22.42
C GLY A 160 -14.23 -2.85 21.40
N GLN A 161 -12.93 -2.79 21.70
CA GLN A 161 -11.87 -3.37 20.87
C GLN A 161 -11.70 -4.85 21.21
N THR A 162 -11.59 -5.67 20.17
CA THR A 162 -11.35 -7.12 20.33
C THR A 162 -9.85 -7.37 20.25
N HIS A 163 -9.27 -7.85 21.33
CA HIS A 163 -7.86 -8.24 21.37
C HIS A 163 -7.74 -9.75 21.15
N VAL A 164 -6.78 -10.15 20.33
CA VAL A 164 -6.36 -11.55 20.17
C VAL A 164 -5.26 -11.79 21.19
N PHE A 165 -5.37 -12.87 21.91
CA PHE A 165 -4.41 -13.21 22.95
C PHE A 165 -3.87 -14.64 22.68
N LEU A 166 -2.57 -14.84 22.87
CA LEU A 166 -1.91 -16.12 22.69
C LEU A 166 -1.98 -16.93 23.98
N GLN A 167 -2.50 -18.15 23.87
CA GLN A 167 -2.37 -19.14 24.95
C GLN A 167 -0.94 -19.69 24.97
N ASP A 168 -0.44 -20.02 26.16
CA ASP A 168 0.91 -20.56 26.38
C ASP A 168 2.04 -19.69 25.77
N VAL A 169 1.91 -18.37 25.89
CA VAL A 169 2.81 -17.40 25.27
C VAL A 169 4.26 -17.58 25.71
N ASP A 170 4.51 -17.94 26.99
CA ASP A 170 5.86 -18.18 27.51
C ASP A 170 6.55 -19.33 26.78
N ARG A 171 5.83 -20.42 26.51
CA ARG A 171 6.34 -21.52 25.71
C ARG A 171 6.66 -21.11 24.28
N LEU A 172 5.85 -20.20 23.71
CA LEU A 172 6.13 -19.67 22.37
C LEU A 172 7.38 -18.80 22.38
N PHE A 173 7.61 -18.01 23.42
CA PHE A 173 8.82 -17.20 23.57
C PHE A 173 10.08 -18.08 23.69
N ASP A 174 9.99 -19.24 24.34
CA ASP A 174 11.10 -20.18 24.48
C ASP A 174 11.39 -20.98 23.20
N THR A 175 10.35 -21.27 22.40
CA THR A 175 10.48 -22.14 21.22
C THR A 175 10.71 -21.39 19.91
N HIS A 176 10.40 -20.09 19.87
CA HIS A 176 10.52 -19.26 18.67
C HIS A 176 11.63 -18.23 18.83
N HIS A 177 12.27 -17.90 17.71
CA HIS A 177 13.23 -16.80 17.72
C HIS A 177 12.48 -15.47 17.83
N THR A 178 12.73 -14.74 18.92
CA THR A 178 12.08 -13.47 19.22
C THR A 178 13.10 -12.38 19.52
N ASN A 179 12.79 -11.14 19.15
CA ASN A 179 13.53 -9.94 19.54
C ASN A 179 12.68 -9.14 20.54
N THR A 180 13.31 -8.64 21.61
CA THR A 180 12.64 -7.81 22.61
C THR A 180 12.76 -6.33 22.24
N VAL A 181 11.64 -5.60 22.33
CA VAL A 181 11.57 -4.13 22.21
C VAL A 181 11.22 -3.57 23.57
N GLN A 182 12.01 -2.61 24.05
CA GLN A 182 11.94 -2.04 25.40
C GLN A 182 11.35 -0.64 25.41
N ALA A 183 11.10 -0.11 26.62
CA ALA A 183 10.65 1.26 26.80
C ALA A 183 11.60 2.27 26.13
N GLY A 184 11.02 3.25 25.39
CA GLY A 184 11.74 4.24 24.59
C GLY A 184 11.98 3.81 23.14
N GLU A 185 11.68 2.57 22.76
CA GLU A 185 11.83 2.08 21.39
C GLU A 185 10.51 2.11 20.61
N ILE A 186 10.62 2.25 19.29
CA ILE A 186 9.47 2.30 18.36
C ILE A 186 9.45 1.03 17.51
N PHE A 187 8.26 0.50 17.24
CA PHE A 187 8.07 -0.62 16.32
C PHE A 187 6.84 -0.42 15.42
N GLY A 188 6.78 -1.18 14.32
CA GLY A 188 5.69 -1.12 13.36
C GLY A 188 5.73 0.11 12.42
N GLU A 189 6.75 0.96 12.54
CA GLU A 189 6.95 2.19 11.77
C GLU A 189 7.08 1.94 10.27
N LEU A 190 7.77 0.86 9.87
CA LEU A 190 7.99 0.53 8.46
C LEU A 190 6.69 0.32 7.70
N SER A 191 5.82 -0.51 8.27
CA SER A 191 4.53 -0.79 7.64
C SER A 191 3.63 0.42 7.64
N ALA A 192 3.71 1.27 8.67
CA ALA A 192 2.99 2.52 8.74
C ALA A 192 3.47 3.50 7.67
N ILE A 193 4.79 3.64 7.48
CA ILE A 193 5.39 4.55 6.50
C ILE A 193 5.18 4.04 5.08
N ASN A 194 5.50 2.76 4.82
CA ASN A 194 5.43 2.15 3.50
C ASN A 194 4.03 1.64 3.15
N ARG A 195 3.07 1.73 4.08
CA ARG A 195 1.68 1.27 3.90
C ARG A 195 1.61 -0.19 3.43
N SER A 196 2.58 -0.99 3.88
CA SER A 196 2.77 -2.40 3.54
C SER A 196 2.20 -3.32 4.63
N PRO A 197 1.99 -4.62 4.34
CA PRO A 197 1.69 -5.59 5.37
C PRO A 197 2.76 -5.64 6.46
N ARG A 198 2.36 -5.98 7.69
CA ARG A 198 3.26 -6.19 8.81
C ARG A 198 4.19 -7.37 8.52
N PRO A 199 5.51 -7.20 8.60
CA PRO A 199 6.45 -8.30 8.34
C PRO A 199 6.51 -9.31 9.49
N PHE A 200 6.10 -8.90 10.70
CA PHE A 200 6.22 -9.70 11.91
C PHE A 200 4.99 -9.54 12.81
N SER A 201 4.75 -10.57 13.64
CA SER A 201 3.82 -10.48 14.76
C SER A 201 4.53 -9.92 16.00
N VAL A 202 3.82 -9.08 16.77
CA VAL A 202 4.32 -8.46 18.00
C VAL A 202 3.35 -8.76 19.14
N VAL A 203 3.88 -9.24 20.26
CA VAL A 203 3.10 -9.69 21.41
C VAL A 203 3.62 -9.03 22.68
N ALA A 204 2.73 -8.68 23.59
CA ALA A 204 3.07 -8.09 24.89
C ALA A 204 3.77 -9.12 25.80
N ASP A 205 4.95 -8.74 26.33
CA ASP A 205 5.73 -9.53 27.30
C ASP A 205 5.54 -8.92 28.69
N GLY A 206 4.43 -9.25 29.33
CA GLY A 206 3.93 -8.61 30.54
C GLY A 206 2.99 -7.44 30.26
N PRO A 207 2.53 -6.72 31.29
CA PRO A 207 1.74 -5.51 31.12
C PRO A 207 2.54 -4.42 30.42
N VAL A 208 2.00 -3.87 29.31
CA VAL A 208 2.68 -2.86 28.49
C VAL A 208 1.79 -1.65 28.21
N ILE A 209 2.39 -0.48 28.23
CA ILE A 209 1.75 0.78 27.84
C ILE A 209 2.46 1.29 26.59
N LEU A 210 1.69 1.52 25.51
CA LEU A 210 2.18 1.95 24.23
C LEU A 210 1.56 3.30 23.85
N LEU A 211 2.32 4.13 23.15
CA LEU A 211 1.79 5.26 22.39
C LEU A 211 1.64 4.84 20.94
N GLU A 212 0.41 4.66 20.49
CA GLU A 212 0.11 4.50 19.08
C GLU A 212 0.19 5.85 18.38
N ILE A 213 0.95 5.93 17.30
CA ILE A 213 1.10 7.12 16.45
C ILE A 213 0.62 6.74 15.07
N ARG A 214 -0.52 7.29 14.64
CA ARG A 214 -1.00 7.05 13.27
C ARG A 214 -0.06 7.67 12.25
N TRP A 215 -0.03 7.08 11.07
CA TRP A 215 0.97 7.41 10.06
C TRP A 215 0.99 8.89 9.65
N GLN A 216 -0.12 9.61 9.72
CA GLN A 216 -0.19 11.06 9.45
C GLN A 216 0.71 11.86 10.41
N GLY A 217 0.64 11.54 11.70
CA GLY A 217 1.55 12.11 12.71
C GLY A 217 2.98 11.66 12.48
N LEU A 218 3.21 10.37 12.30
CA LEU A 218 4.54 9.82 12.05
C LEU A 218 5.24 10.47 10.86
N ARG A 219 4.50 10.73 9.76
CA ARG A 219 5.02 11.46 8.59
C ARG A 219 5.48 12.87 8.95
N LEU A 220 4.70 13.58 9.77
CA LEU A 220 5.07 14.92 10.21
C LEU A 220 6.31 14.90 11.11
N LEU A 221 6.39 13.93 12.04
CA LEU A 221 7.56 13.76 12.91
C LEU A 221 8.84 13.46 12.11
N ARG A 222 8.75 12.69 11.03
CA ARG A 222 9.88 12.38 10.12
C ARG A 222 10.42 13.59 9.35
N ARG A 223 9.78 14.76 9.40
CA ARG A 223 10.36 16.01 8.88
C ARG A 223 11.59 16.44 9.68
N ASP A 224 11.67 16.02 10.94
CA ASP A 224 12.87 16.17 11.73
C ASP A 224 13.93 15.14 11.31
N PRO A 225 15.13 15.57 10.84
CA PRO A 225 16.18 14.67 10.38
C PRO A 225 16.72 13.76 11.48
N GLY A 226 16.81 14.27 12.73
CA GLY A 226 17.29 13.48 13.86
C GLY A 226 16.34 12.34 14.20
N PHE A 227 15.03 12.61 14.20
CA PHE A 227 14.02 11.57 14.39
C PHE A 227 14.02 10.55 13.25
N ARG A 228 14.20 10.99 12.00
CA ARG A 228 14.30 10.09 10.84
C ARG A 228 15.53 9.18 10.96
N GLU A 229 16.69 9.73 11.29
CA GLU A 229 17.92 8.95 11.51
C GLU A 229 17.77 7.95 12.65
N HIS A 230 17.10 8.35 13.73
CA HIS A 230 16.78 7.44 14.84
C HIS A 230 15.94 6.25 14.37
N LEU A 231 14.90 6.46 13.57
CA LEU A 231 14.08 5.38 13.01
C LEU A 231 14.88 4.45 12.08
N ASP A 232 15.76 5.01 11.24
CA ASP A 232 16.62 4.23 10.34
C ASP A 232 17.63 3.38 11.13
N ASN A 233 18.16 3.90 12.24
CA ASN A 233 19.06 3.14 13.12
C ASN A 233 18.32 2.01 13.86
N LEU A 234 17.11 2.25 14.35
CA LEU A 234 16.26 1.20 14.92
C LEU A 234 15.99 0.09 13.91
N TYR A 235 15.61 0.44 12.70
CA TYR A 235 15.40 -0.55 11.64
C TYR A 235 16.65 -1.39 11.37
N ARG A 236 17.82 -0.74 11.36
CA ARG A 236 19.11 -1.45 11.18
C ARG A 236 19.34 -2.49 12.26
N GLN A 237 18.99 -2.16 13.50
CA GLN A 237 19.19 -3.04 14.65
C GLN A 237 18.16 -4.18 14.73
N THR A 238 16.89 -3.91 14.39
CA THR A 238 15.79 -4.83 14.70
C THR A 238 15.32 -5.67 13.50
N SER A 239 15.31 -5.12 12.31
CA SER A 239 14.58 -5.72 11.17
C SER A 239 15.44 -5.95 9.92
N LEU A 240 16.56 -5.25 9.78
CA LEU A 240 17.35 -5.28 8.56
C LEU A 240 17.95 -6.66 8.30
N SER A 241 18.48 -7.33 9.32
CA SER A 241 19.04 -8.69 9.19
C SER A 241 18.01 -9.69 8.69
N SER A 242 16.78 -9.63 9.23
CA SER A 242 15.68 -10.48 8.78
C SER A 242 15.28 -10.18 7.32
N HIS A 243 15.22 -8.92 6.94
CA HIS A 243 14.95 -8.53 5.56
C HIS A 243 16.05 -8.99 4.61
N LEU A 244 17.31 -8.89 4.99
CA LEU A 244 18.41 -9.39 4.16
C LEU A 244 18.32 -10.91 3.93
N ARG A 245 17.86 -11.70 4.91
CA ARG A 245 17.66 -13.14 4.75
C ARG A 245 16.56 -13.51 3.73
N GLU A 246 15.63 -12.61 3.43
CA GLU A 246 14.66 -12.81 2.34
C GLU A 246 15.34 -12.79 0.96
N VAL A 247 16.47 -12.10 0.82
CA VAL A 247 17.25 -12.02 -0.41
C VAL A 247 18.15 -13.26 -0.52
N SER A 248 18.09 -13.96 -1.63
CA SER A 248 18.83 -15.22 -1.86
C SER A 248 20.32 -15.10 -1.55
N LEU A 249 20.94 -13.99 -1.94
CA LEU A 249 22.36 -13.70 -1.73
C LEU A 249 22.81 -13.77 -0.26
N PHE A 250 21.94 -13.36 0.68
CA PHE A 250 22.28 -13.25 2.10
C PHE A 250 21.66 -14.37 2.96
N ARG A 251 20.85 -15.24 2.36
CA ARG A 251 20.04 -16.24 3.08
C ARG A 251 20.87 -17.16 3.98
N PHE A 252 22.03 -17.57 3.54
CA PHE A 252 22.87 -18.55 4.20
C PHE A 252 24.11 -17.96 4.89
N LEU A 253 24.20 -16.61 4.96
CA LEU A 253 25.31 -15.96 5.66
C LEU A 253 25.26 -16.27 7.17
N PRO A 254 26.43 -16.52 7.80
CA PRO A 254 26.54 -16.56 9.25
C PRO A 254 26.01 -15.28 9.89
N GLU A 255 25.43 -15.37 11.09
CA GLU A 255 24.80 -14.23 11.78
C GLU A 255 25.77 -13.07 12.00
N GLU A 256 27.02 -13.38 12.36
CA GLU A 256 28.09 -12.40 12.55
C GLU A 256 28.35 -11.60 11.26
N GLN A 257 28.43 -12.29 10.11
CA GLN A 257 28.65 -11.65 8.82
C GLN A 257 27.44 -10.84 8.39
N LEU A 258 26.25 -11.37 8.62
CA LEU A 258 25.00 -10.66 8.31
C LEU A 258 24.87 -9.35 9.09
N THR A 259 25.20 -9.38 10.39
CA THR A 259 25.23 -8.19 11.25
C THR A 259 26.27 -7.17 10.76
N ALA A 260 27.47 -7.65 10.41
CA ALA A 260 28.51 -6.78 9.86
C ALA A 260 28.13 -6.16 8.52
N VAL A 261 27.42 -6.88 7.66
CA VAL A 261 26.86 -6.36 6.40
C VAL A 261 25.77 -5.32 6.68
N ALA A 262 24.87 -5.59 7.63
CA ALA A 262 23.79 -4.67 8.01
C ALA A 262 24.29 -3.31 8.50
N GLN A 263 25.43 -3.28 9.19
CA GLN A 263 26.06 -2.04 9.67
C GLN A 263 26.59 -1.14 8.54
N GLU A 264 27.04 -1.73 7.44
CA GLU A 264 27.62 -1.02 6.30
C GLU A 264 26.56 -0.53 5.27
N ILE A 265 25.32 -1.00 5.39
CA ILE A 265 24.24 -0.60 4.50
C ILE A 265 23.85 0.87 4.74
N ARG A 266 23.72 1.61 3.65
CA ARG A 266 23.21 2.97 3.66
C ARG A 266 21.76 2.97 3.17
N PHE A 267 20.93 3.80 3.82
CA PHE A 267 19.54 4.02 3.42
C PHE A 267 19.49 5.27 2.54
N GLU A 268 18.98 5.12 1.34
CA GLU A 268 18.78 6.23 0.42
C GLU A 268 17.37 6.19 -0.15
N SER A 269 16.77 7.37 -0.30
CA SER A 269 15.45 7.54 -0.89
C SER A 269 15.55 8.42 -2.11
N TYR A 270 14.87 8.03 -3.18
CA TYR A 270 14.87 8.71 -4.47
C TYR A 270 13.47 9.08 -4.89
N GLY A 271 13.34 10.23 -5.57
CA GLY A 271 12.05 10.77 -5.95
C GLY A 271 11.28 11.36 -4.77
N GLU A 272 10.06 11.82 -5.04
CA GLU A 272 9.24 12.49 -4.05
C GLU A 272 8.13 11.57 -3.52
N LEU A 273 7.83 11.67 -2.21
CA LEU A 273 6.73 10.92 -1.60
C LEU A 273 5.37 11.33 -2.21
N GLU A 274 5.26 12.57 -2.67
CA GLU A 274 4.09 13.15 -3.34
C GLU A 274 4.25 13.11 -4.87
N TRP A 275 4.72 11.99 -5.41
CA TRP A 275 5.02 11.76 -6.82
C TRP A 275 3.85 12.01 -7.79
N TYR A 276 2.63 12.04 -7.28
CA TYR A 276 1.43 12.27 -8.10
C TYR A 276 1.40 13.65 -8.75
N ASN A 277 1.96 14.70 -8.14
CA ASN A 277 2.06 16.03 -8.75
C ASN A 277 2.91 15.98 -10.02
N GLU A 278 4.09 15.35 -9.93
CA GLU A 278 4.97 15.16 -11.07
C GLU A 278 4.33 14.27 -12.15
N PHE A 279 3.61 13.23 -11.74
CA PHE A 279 2.89 12.35 -12.66
C PHE A 279 1.82 13.11 -13.46
N GLU A 280 0.98 13.93 -12.82
CA GLU A 280 -0.03 14.76 -13.50
C GLU A 280 0.60 15.74 -14.49
N GLU A 281 1.68 16.43 -14.10
CA GLU A 281 2.40 17.36 -14.97
C GLU A 281 3.04 16.67 -16.19
N THR A 282 3.49 15.43 -16.01
CA THR A 282 4.22 14.71 -17.05
C THR A 282 3.33 13.82 -17.92
N GLN A 283 2.08 13.59 -17.54
CA GLN A 283 1.16 12.68 -18.23
C GLN A 283 0.95 13.03 -19.73
N GLN A 284 1.01 14.31 -20.08
CA GLN A 284 0.88 14.78 -21.47
C GLN A 284 2.21 14.77 -22.26
N LEU A 285 3.33 14.46 -21.60
CA LEU A 285 4.62 14.41 -22.27
C LEU A 285 4.82 13.09 -23.01
N ASP A 286 5.64 13.14 -24.05
CA ASP A 286 6.14 11.93 -24.72
C ASP A 286 6.89 11.01 -23.74
N VAL A 287 6.79 9.69 -23.94
CA VAL A 287 7.35 8.66 -23.08
C VAL A 287 8.83 8.90 -22.78
N GLN A 288 9.62 9.26 -23.80
CA GLN A 288 11.07 9.50 -23.63
C GLN A 288 11.36 10.69 -22.70
N LYS A 289 10.57 11.76 -22.80
CA LYS A 289 10.67 12.92 -21.92
C LYS A 289 10.24 12.60 -20.49
N ARG A 290 9.26 11.73 -20.32
CA ARG A 290 8.86 11.23 -18.99
C ARG A 290 10.00 10.44 -18.34
N ILE A 291 10.61 9.49 -19.06
CA ILE A 291 11.74 8.68 -18.57
C ILE A 291 12.92 9.58 -18.18
N GLN A 292 13.22 10.61 -18.96
CA GLN A 292 14.33 11.53 -18.65
C GLN A 292 14.11 12.35 -17.36
N ARG A 293 12.85 12.60 -16.97
CA ARG A 293 12.51 13.31 -15.74
C ARG A 293 12.53 12.42 -14.50
N GLU A 294 12.42 11.10 -14.68
CA GLU A 294 12.50 10.17 -13.54
C GLU A 294 13.83 10.31 -12.81
N THR A 295 13.80 10.37 -11.47
CA THR A 295 14.99 10.51 -10.64
C THR A 295 15.97 9.37 -10.86
N LEU A 296 17.19 9.67 -11.24
CA LEU A 296 18.24 8.70 -11.50
C LEU A 296 18.77 8.11 -10.18
N ILE A 297 18.78 6.78 -10.08
CA ILE A 297 19.33 6.03 -8.94
C ILE A 297 20.75 5.57 -9.27
N ALA A 298 20.94 5.00 -10.46
CA ALA A 298 22.24 4.60 -10.99
C ALA A 298 22.26 4.81 -12.50
N GLU A 299 23.40 5.26 -13.04
CA GLU A 299 23.55 5.57 -14.46
C GLU A 299 24.41 4.51 -15.16
N GLU A 300 23.94 4.07 -16.34
CA GLU A 300 24.70 3.24 -17.26
C GLU A 300 26.08 3.87 -17.58
N GLY A 301 27.12 3.05 -17.55
CA GLY A 301 28.50 3.49 -17.79
C GLY A 301 29.21 4.03 -16.56
N THR A 302 28.53 4.26 -15.43
CA THR A 302 29.19 4.63 -14.17
C THR A 302 29.74 3.40 -13.45
N GLN A 303 30.73 3.58 -12.59
CA GLN A 303 31.37 2.50 -11.86
C GLN A 303 30.37 1.72 -11.00
N ALA A 304 30.34 0.39 -11.13
CA ALA A 304 29.49 -0.49 -10.32
C ALA A 304 30.12 -0.68 -8.92
N ASP A 305 29.91 0.31 -8.06
CA ASP A 305 30.52 0.41 -6.74
C ASP A 305 29.60 0.03 -5.58
N HIS A 306 28.31 -0.20 -5.86
CA HIS A 306 27.32 -0.59 -4.85
C HIS A 306 26.33 -1.61 -5.40
N LEU A 307 25.97 -2.57 -4.57
CA LEU A 307 24.75 -3.36 -4.77
C LEU A 307 23.57 -2.56 -4.26
N LEU A 308 22.51 -2.44 -5.06
CA LEU A 308 21.30 -1.74 -4.71
C LEU A 308 20.17 -2.74 -4.50
N LEU A 309 19.51 -2.69 -3.33
CA LEU A 309 18.35 -3.52 -3.02
C LEU A 309 17.12 -2.62 -2.89
N ILE A 310 16.06 -2.91 -3.62
CA ILE A 310 14.82 -2.13 -3.52
C ILE A 310 14.08 -2.54 -2.25
N ARG A 311 13.99 -1.61 -1.30
CA ARG A 311 13.26 -1.78 -0.03
C ARG A 311 11.77 -1.51 -0.20
N SER A 312 11.42 -0.45 -0.92
CA SER A 312 10.04 -0.10 -1.26
C SER A 312 9.97 0.73 -2.54
N GLY A 313 8.79 0.77 -3.17
CA GLY A 313 8.58 1.45 -4.45
C GLY A 313 8.97 0.61 -5.66
N PHE A 314 9.04 1.26 -6.81
CA PHE A 314 9.40 0.65 -8.09
C PHE A 314 10.47 1.47 -8.81
N ALA A 315 11.43 0.80 -9.42
CA ALA A 315 12.46 1.42 -10.23
C ALA A 315 12.43 0.85 -11.66
N ARG A 316 12.62 1.71 -12.66
CA ARG A 316 12.72 1.36 -14.07
C ARG A 316 14.16 0.99 -14.39
N LEU A 317 14.36 -0.19 -14.95
CA LEU A 317 15.62 -0.62 -15.53
C LEU A 317 15.62 -0.29 -17.02
N SER A 318 16.57 0.47 -17.49
CA SER A 318 16.65 0.90 -18.90
C SER A 318 18.08 0.90 -19.42
N GLU A 319 18.24 0.77 -20.73
CA GLU A 319 19.51 0.95 -21.46
C GLU A 319 19.41 2.16 -22.38
N ARG A 320 20.53 2.81 -22.62
CA ARG A 320 20.61 3.94 -23.55
C ARG A 320 20.54 3.43 -24.98
N GLN A 321 19.64 3.98 -25.77
CA GLN A 321 19.51 3.70 -27.19
C GLN A 321 19.44 4.99 -27.99
N GLY A 322 20.54 5.37 -28.63
CA GLY A 322 20.67 6.67 -29.30
C GLY A 322 20.53 7.83 -28.31
N SER A 323 19.59 8.72 -28.55
CA SER A 323 19.28 9.87 -27.68
C SER A 323 18.24 9.56 -26.59
N GLY A 324 17.70 8.35 -26.56
CA GLY A 324 16.65 7.97 -25.62
C GLY A 324 17.03 6.77 -24.74
N HIS A 325 16.05 6.26 -24.00
CA HIS A 325 16.17 5.10 -23.13
C HIS A 325 15.13 4.04 -23.51
N ARG A 326 15.60 2.81 -23.66
CA ARG A 326 14.73 1.64 -23.83
C ARG A 326 14.51 0.99 -22.46
N THR A 327 13.27 0.86 -22.05
CA THR A 327 12.90 0.14 -20.83
C THR A 327 13.14 -1.36 -21.03
N LEU A 328 13.82 -2.00 -20.09
CA LEU A 328 14.08 -3.43 -20.09
C LEU A 328 13.15 -4.15 -19.11
N SER A 329 13.02 -3.62 -17.90
CA SER A 329 12.19 -4.21 -16.84
C SER A 329 11.94 -3.21 -15.72
N TYR A 330 11.19 -3.67 -14.69
CA TYR A 330 10.90 -2.93 -13.51
C TYR A 330 11.29 -3.72 -12.27
N LEU A 331 12.03 -3.06 -11.37
CA LEU A 331 12.47 -3.65 -10.12
C LEU A 331 11.57 -3.14 -8.99
N GLY A 332 11.01 -4.06 -8.22
CA GLY A 332 10.21 -3.78 -7.03
C GLY A 332 10.89 -4.28 -5.76
N ARG A 333 10.15 -4.26 -4.64
CA ARG A 333 10.64 -4.75 -3.34
C ARG A 333 11.28 -6.14 -3.44
N GLY A 334 12.46 -6.28 -2.84
CA GLY A 334 13.23 -7.53 -2.81
C GLY A 334 14.09 -7.78 -4.04
N HIS A 335 13.98 -6.97 -5.09
CA HIS A 335 14.87 -7.05 -6.25
C HIS A 335 16.19 -6.34 -5.98
N GLN A 336 17.22 -6.79 -6.67
CA GLN A 336 18.59 -6.29 -6.58
C GLN A 336 19.08 -5.80 -7.94
N TYR A 337 20.02 -4.84 -7.91
CA TYR A 337 20.64 -4.27 -9.09
C TYR A 337 22.14 -4.09 -8.88
N GLY A 338 22.94 -4.37 -9.90
CA GLY A 338 24.41 -4.23 -9.88
C GLY A 338 25.14 -5.50 -9.44
N LEU A 339 24.42 -6.60 -9.13
CA LEU A 339 25.07 -7.85 -8.70
C LEU A 339 25.90 -8.49 -9.80
N ASP A 340 25.44 -8.45 -11.04
CA ASP A 340 26.10 -9.07 -12.19
C ASP A 340 27.47 -8.43 -12.43
N GLU A 341 27.51 -7.11 -12.49
CA GLU A 341 28.72 -6.32 -12.71
C GLU A 341 29.70 -6.48 -11.53
N ILE A 342 29.20 -6.40 -10.29
CA ILE A 342 30.04 -6.54 -9.09
C ILE A 342 30.61 -7.96 -8.99
N THR A 343 29.83 -8.99 -9.33
CA THR A 343 30.31 -10.39 -9.34
C THR A 343 31.36 -10.62 -10.43
N HIS A 344 31.15 -10.03 -11.62
CA HIS A 344 32.14 -10.06 -12.68
C HIS A 344 33.44 -9.40 -12.23
N ASN A 345 33.37 -8.18 -11.65
CA ASN A 345 34.51 -7.42 -11.17
C ASN A 345 35.26 -8.12 -10.03
N TRP A 346 34.55 -8.91 -9.22
CA TRP A 346 35.15 -9.73 -8.16
C TRP A 346 35.97 -10.90 -8.74
N LYS A 347 35.53 -11.48 -9.86
CA LYS A 347 36.21 -12.61 -10.52
C LYS A 347 37.28 -12.15 -11.48
N ALA A 348 37.36 -10.88 -11.83
CA ALA A 348 38.33 -10.34 -12.77
C ALA A 348 39.73 -10.21 -12.14
N ASP A 349 40.73 -10.72 -12.80
CA ASP A 349 42.12 -10.65 -12.34
C ASP A 349 42.74 -9.26 -12.52
N ASP A 350 42.22 -8.45 -13.44
CA ASP A 350 42.72 -7.13 -13.78
C ASP A 350 41.58 -6.07 -13.74
N ARG A 351 41.88 -4.92 -13.13
CA ARG A 351 40.95 -3.77 -13.06
C ARG A 351 40.57 -3.20 -14.42
N THR A 352 41.37 -3.41 -15.45
CA THR A 352 41.05 -3.02 -16.85
C THR A 352 39.86 -3.76 -17.41
N GLN A 353 39.49 -4.90 -16.80
CA GLN A 353 38.33 -5.73 -17.16
C GLN A 353 37.09 -5.40 -16.37
N PHE A 354 37.14 -4.42 -15.48
CA PHE A 354 35.99 -4.05 -14.65
C PHE A 354 34.86 -3.51 -15.51
N LEU A 355 33.67 -4.07 -15.31
CA LEU A 355 32.43 -3.63 -15.93
C LEU A 355 31.81 -2.48 -15.13
N PRO A 356 31.47 -1.37 -15.79
CA PRO A 356 30.57 -0.38 -15.21
C PRO A 356 29.14 -0.93 -15.17
N TYR A 357 28.22 -0.22 -14.52
CA TYR A 357 26.79 -0.54 -14.64
C TYR A 357 26.41 -0.57 -16.13
N GLN A 358 25.81 -1.68 -16.55
CA GLN A 358 25.44 -1.91 -17.95
C GLN A 358 24.09 -1.29 -18.31
N ARG A 359 23.35 -0.80 -17.33
CA ARG A 359 21.98 -0.29 -17.48
C ARG A 359 21.76 0.86 -16.52
N SER A 360 20.79 1.73 -16.80
CA SER A 360 20.39 2.79 -15.89
C SER A 360 19.21 2.34 -15.02
N LEU A 361 19.21 2.74 -13.76
CA LEU A 361 18.12 2.52 -12.82
C LEU A 361 17.51 3.87 -12.43
N ARG A 362 16.18 4.03 -12.58
CA ARG A 362 15.45 5.27 -12.31
C ARG A 362 14.27 5.02 -11.39
N ALA A 363 14.00 5.95 -10.49
CA ALA A 363 12.87 5.86 -9.57
C ALA A 363 11.56 6.16 -10.30
N ILE A 364 10.57 5.28 -10.15
CA ILE A 364 9.20 5.50 -10.60
C ILE A 364 8.41 6.06 -9.42
N GLY A 365 8.43 7.39 -9.26
CA GLY A 365 7.92 8.04 -8.08
C GLY A 365 8.90 7.94 -6.91
N TYR A 366 8.42 7.50 -5.74
CA TYR A 366 9.26 7.37 -4.55
C TYR A 366 9.81 5.94 -4.40
N VAL A 367 11.12 5.82 -4.21
CA VAL A 367 11.81 4.53 -4.06
C VAL A 367 12.81 4.61 -2.90
N ASP A 368 12.69 3.67 -1.96
CA ASP A 368 13.70 3.45 -0.92
C ASP A 368 14.65 2.34 -1.34
N VAL A 369 15.95 2.61 -1.23
CA VAL A 369 17.03 1.71 -1.65
C VAL A 369 17.99 1.48 -0.50
N LEU A 370 18.40 0.23 -0.33
CA LEU A 370 19.52 -0.15 0.52
C LEU A 370 20.77 -0.23 -0.35
N ARG A 371 21.75 0.62 -0.08
CA ARG A 371 23.05 0.64 -0.79
C ARG A 371 24.11 -0.10 -0.01
N LEU A 372 24.69 -1.13 -0.60
CA LEU A 372 25.77 -1.93 -0.02
C LEU A 372 27.03 -1.78 -0.86
N PRO A 373 28.15 -1.25 -0.29
CA PRO A 373 29.40 -1.08 -1.02
C PRO A 373 29.96 -2.42 -1.53
N TRP A 374 30.48 -2.44 -2.76
CA TRP A 374 31.07 -3.62 -3.38
C TRP A 374 32.18 -4.29 -2.53
N LYS A 375 32.97 -3.48 -1.79
CA LYS A 375 34.03 -3.99 -0.90
C LYS A 375 33.48 -4.91 0.17
N VAL A 376 32.34 -4.55 0.75
CA VAL A 376 31.66 -5.37 1.79
C VAL A 376 31.18 -6.68 1.20
N LEU A 377 30.67 -6.67 -0.05
CA LEU A 377 30.30 -7.89 -0.75
C LEU A 377 31.50 -8.81 -0.96
N HIS A 378 32.63 -8.26 -1.43
CA HIS A 378 33.85 -9.03 -1.69
C HIS A 378 34.43 -9.65 -0.43
N GLU A 379 34.43 -8.92 0.67
CA GLU A 379 35.09 -9.36 1.91
C GLU A 379 34.17 -10.21 2.79
N LYS A 380 32.89 -9.83 2.90
CA LYS A 380 31.96 -10.39 3.92
C LYS A 380 30.85 -11.25 3.34
N VAL A 381 30.60 -11.24 2.02
CA VAL A 381 29.46 -11.95 1.41
C VAL A 381 29.95 -13.04 0.47
N PHE A 382 30.67 -12.71 -0.59
CA PHE A 382 31.04 -13.68 -1.63
C PHE A 382 31.86 -14.88 -1.14
N PRO A 383 32.75 -14.78 -0.15
CA PRO A 383 33.44 -15.95 0.40
C PRO A 383 32.52 -17.02 1.01
N PHE A 384 31.30 -16.63 1.41
CA PHE A 384 30.33 -17.52 2.05
C PHE A 384 29.20 -17.98 1.13
N VAL A 385 29.11 -17.41 -0.07
CA VAL A 385 28.06 -17.73 -1.05
C VAL A 385 28.55 -18.82 -1.99
N ARG A 386 27.69 -19.80 -2.28
CA ARG A 386 28.03 -20.87 -3.23
C ARG A 386 28.16 -20.28 -4.64
N ALA A 387 29.16 -20.76 -5.40
CA ALA A 387 29.41 -20.27 -6.75
C ALA A 387 28.18 -20.39 -7.70
N VAL A 388 27.30 -21.37 -7.45
CA VAL A 388 26.04 -21.60 -8.21
C VAL A 388 24.99 -20.51 -7.92
N GLU A 389 25.07 -19.85 -6.79
CA GLU A 389 24.12 -18.79 -6.38
C GLU A 389 24.54 -17.40 -6.88
N LEU A 390 25.78 -17.28 -7.35
CA LEU A 390 26.28 -16.07 -7.97
C LEU A 390 25.97 -16.08 -9.47
N PRO A 391 25.67 -14.91 -10.07
CA PRO A 391 25.47 -14.79 -11.50
C PRO A 391 26.63 -15.44 -12.29
N PRO A 392 26.34 -16.10 -13.41
CA PRO A 392 27.39 -16.59 -14.30
C PRO A 392 28.27 -15.42 -14.78
N HIS A 393 29.51 -15.71 -15.11
CA HIS A 393 30.43 -14.70 -15.65
C HIS A 393 29.77 -14.03 -16.88
N VAL A 394 29.56 -12.71 -16.78
CA VAL A 394 29.04 -11.92 -17.90
C VAL A 394 30.09 -11.97 -19.01
N GLN A 395 29.83 -12.74 -20.06
CA GLN A 395 30.62 -12.63 -21.26
C GLN A 395 30.43 -11.20 -21.78
N GLN A 396 31.57 -10.57 -22.22
CA GLN A 396 31.54 -9.19 -22.72
C GLN A 396 30.30 -8.96 -23.58
N PRO A 397 29.55 -7.85 -23.37
CA PRO A 397 28.37 -7.61 -24.15
C PRO A 397 28.74 -7.54 -25.61
N ARG A 398 28.48 -8.64 -26.36
CA ARG A 398 28.39 -8.53 -27.79
C ARG A 398 27.15 -7.67 -28.03
N TYR A 399 27.36 -6.48 -28.48
CA TYR A 399 26.32 -5.64 -29.02
C TYR A 399 25.64 -6.36 -30.18
N GLU A 400 24.65 -7.15 -29.88
CA GLU A 400 23.72 -7.71 -30.85
C GLU A 400 22.38 -6.98 -30.69
N PRO A 401 22.01 -6.13 -31.66
CA PRO A 401 20.78 -5.34 -31.58
C PRO A 401 19.48 -6.14 -31.71
N THR A 402 19.53 -7.48 -31.68
CA THR A 402 18.40 -8.34 -32.11
C THR A 402 18.09 -9.52 -31.19
N ARG A 403 18.49 -9.55 -29.92
CA ARG A 403 17.98 -10.60 -29.02
C ARG A 403 16.72 -10.14 -28.32
N PRO A 404 15.61 -10.91 -28.39
CA PRO A 404 14.48 -10.68 -27.52
C PRO A 404 14.93 -10.85 -26.07
N ILE A 405 14.45 -9.96 -25.20
CA ILE A 405 14.75 -9.91 -23.77
C ILE A 405 14.10 -11.13 -23.14
N VAL A 406 14.91 -12.12 -22.73
CA VAL A 406 14.37 -13.39 -22.23
C VAL A 406 14.27 -13.48 -20.72
N ASP A 407 14.87 -12.61 -19.91
CA ASP A 407 14.84 -12.79 -18.46
C ASP A 407 14.65 -11.46 -17.69
N SER A 408 13.44 -10.95 -17.70
CA SER A 408 12.97 -10.03 -16.66
C SER A 408 12.22 -10.83 -15.57
N PRO A 409 12.40 -10.58 -14.28
CA PRO A 409 11.58 -11.21 -13.21
C PRO A 409 10.08 -11.02 -13.40
N LEU A 410 9.65 -9.95 -14.06
CA LEU A 410 8.27 -9.75 -14.51
C LEU A 410 7.96 -10.54 -15.78
N GLN A 411 8.93 -10.75 -16.67
CA GLN A 411 8.78 -11.54 -17.91
C GLN A 411 8.91 -13.04 -17.69
N SER A 412 9.72 -13.51 -16.74
CA SER A 412 9.79 -14.93 -16.39
C SER A 412 8.50 -15.45 -15.73
N GLN A 413 7.70 -14.54 -15.14
CA GLN A 413 6.35 -14.87 -14.65
C GLN A 413 5.25 -14.56 -15.69
N SER A 414 5.55 -13.77 -16.73
CA SER A 414 4.59 -13.25 -17.71
C SER A 414 4.82 -13.76 -19.13
N GLY A 415 5.47 -14.90 -19.32
CA GLY A 415 5.89 -15.45 -20.63
C GLY A 415 4.88 -15.42 -21.79
N ASP A 416 3.69 -14.87 -21.57
CA ASP A 416 2.59 -14.78 -22.53
C ASP A 416 1.87 -13.40 -22.52
N VAL A 417 2.41 -12.36 -21.84
CA VAL A 417 1.83 -11.01 -21.91
C VAL A 417 2.61 -10.16 -22.88
N GLU A 418 1.89 -9.50 -23.78
CA GLU A 418 2.45 -8.56 -24.72
C GLU A 418 3.24 -7.46 -23.98
N THR A 419 4.50 -7.25 -24.32
CA THR A 419 5.40 -6.25 -23.69
C THR A 419 4.77 -4.86 -23.68
N GLY A 420 4.02 -4.50 -24.71
CA GLY A 420 3.31 -3.23 -24.82
C GLY A 420 2.24 -3.04 -23.73
N LEU A 421 1.55 -4.12 -23.30
CA LEU A 421 0.60 -4.03 -22.20
C LEU A 421 1.31 -3.73 -20.86
N VAL A 422 2.44 -4.37 -20.60
CA VAL A 422 3.21 -4.13 -19.37
C VAL A 422 3.72 -2.69 -19.35
N GLU A 423 4.24 -2.20 -20.46
CA GLU A 423 4.68 -0.81 -20.61
C GLU A 423 3.52 0.17 -20.34
N PHE A 424 2.36 -0.07 -20.95
CA PHE A 424 1.15 0.72 -20.71
C PHE A 424 0.73 0.72 -19.23
N LEU A 425 0.72 -0.45 -18.56
CA LEU A 425 0.35 -0.55 -17.15
C LEU A 425 1.30 0.24 -16.25
N VAL A 426 2.56 0.33 -16.61
CA VAL A 426 3.56 1.12 -15.87
C VAL A 426 3.43 2.59 -16.18
N ASP A 427 3.28 2.97 -17.44
CA ASP A 427 3.16 4.36 -17.86
C ASP A 427 1.92 5.03 -17.27
N GLU A 428 0.81 4.29 -17.17
CA GLU A 428 -0.40 4.72 -16.49
C GLU A 428 -0.36 4.49 -14.97
N ARG A 429 0.77 4.02 -14.42
CA ARG A 429 0.94 3.68 -12.99
C ARG A 429 -0.06 2.65 -12.46
N LEU A 430 -0.72 1.90 -13.33
CA LEU A 430 -1.72 0.89 -12.95
C LEU A 430 -1.12 -0.27 -12.17
N ILE A 431 0.20 -0.51 -12.27
CA ILE A 431 0.94 -1.49 -11.47
C ILE A 431 0.80 -1.29 -9.95
N ASN A 432 0.45 -0.07 -9.53
CA ASN A 432 0.15 0.24 -8.13
C ASN A 432 -1.18 -0.38 -7.66
N GLY A 433 -2.02 -0.86 -8.59
CA GLY A 433 -3.37 -1.36 -8.32
C GLY A 433 -3.37 -2.79 -7.79
N ARG A 434 -4.03 -3.00 -6.64
CA ARG A 434 -4.28 -4.33 -6.07
C ARG A 434 -5.62 -4.91 -6.48
N GLU A 435 -6.60 -4.06 -6.74
CA GLU A 435 -7.98 -4.39 -7.08
C GLU A 435 -8.42 -3.56 -8.29
N THR A 436 -7.59 -3.55 -9.33
CA THR A 436 -7.87 -2.80 -10.55
C THR A 436 -9.04 -3.40 -11.29
N MET A 437 -9.98 -2.56 -11.70
CA MET A 437 -11.07 -2.97 -12.57
C MET A 437 -10.57 -3.05 -14.01
N VAL A 438 -10.86 -4.16 -14.68
CA VAL A 438 -10.60 -4.34 -16.11
C VAL A 438 -11.90 -4.73 -16.78
N ILE A 439 -12.18 -4.10 -17.93
CA ILE A 439 -13.36 -4.40 -18.75
C ILE A 439 -12.89 -4.81 -20.15
N ASP A 440 -13.30 -6.01 -20.57
CA ASP A 440 -13.17 -6.45 -21.95
C ASP A 440 -14.22 -5.74 -22.82
N THR A 441 -13.78 -4.84 -23.69
CA THR A 441 -14.67 -4.03 -24.55
C THR A 441 -15.29 -4.82 -25.68
N LEU A 442 -14.76 -5.99 -26.04
CA LEU A 442 -15.37 -6.87 -27.03
C LEU A 442 -16.58 -7.62 -26.45
N ARG A 443 -16.55 -7.96 -25.18
CA ARG A 443 -17.69 -8.60 -24.47
C ARG A 443 -18.67 -7.57 -23.89
N CYS A 444 -18.20 -6.37 -23.58
CA CYS A 444 -19.02 -5.34 -22.95
C CYS A 444 -20.03 -4.74 -23.91
N THR A 445 -21.30 -5.04 -23.73
CA THR A 445 -22.42 -4.50 -24.52
C THR A 445 -22.85 -3.09 -24.12
N ARG A 446 -22.20 -2.49 -23.11
CA ARG A 446 -22.52 -1.15 -22.56
C ARG A 446 -23.94 -1.06 -21.96
N CYS A 447 -24.47 -2.17 -21.43
CA CYS A 447 -25.82 -2.23 -20.84
C CYS A 447 -25.99 -1.43 -19.55
N ASP A 448 -24.90 -0.96 -18.92
CA ASP A 448 -24.86 -0.22 -17.65
C ASP A 448 -25.35 -0.98 -16.42
N ASP A 449 -25.57 -2.30 -16.49
CA ASP A 449 -25.98 -3.08 -15.34
C ASP A 449 -24.99 -3.01 -14.17
N CYS A 450 -23.69 -2.98 -14.47
CA CYS A 450 -22.64 -2.79 -13.47
C CYS A 450 -22.74 -1.42 -12.77
N VAL A 451 -23.05 -0.36 -13.52
CA VAL A 451 -23.19 0.99 -12.97
C VAL A 451 -24.46 1.09 -12.15
N ARG A 452 -25.61 0.54 -12.65
CA ARG A 452 -26.88 0.50 -11.92
C ARG A 452 -26.77 -0.29 -10.62
N ALA A 453 -26.12 -1.47 -10.65
CA ALA A 453 -25.91 -2.28 -9.46
C ALA A 453 -25.05 -1.56 -8.40
N CYS A 454 -24.01 -0.85 -8.87
CA CYS A 454 -23.19 -0.03 -7.98
C CYS A 454 -23.99 1.13 -7.38
N ALA A 455 -24.79 1.83 -8.18
CA ALA A 455 -25.66 2.92 -7.71
C ALA A 455 -26.68 2.42 -6.68
N THR A 456 -27.36 1.30 -6.96
CA THR A 456 -28.35 0.70 -6.05
C THR A 456 -27.75 0.37 -4.69
N PHE A 457 -26.50 -0.15 -4.67
CA PHE A 457 -25.80 -0.47 -3.43
C PHE A 457 -25.32 0.75 -2.66
N HIS A 458 -25.15 1.90 -3.33
CA HIS A 458 -24.56 3.13 -2.79
C HIS A 458 -25.52 4.33 -2.87
N ASP A 459 -26.76 4.13 -2.48
CA ASP A 459 -27.79 5.20 -2.33
C ASP A 459 -27.96 6.07 -3.59
N GLY A 460 -27.91 5.43 -4.77
CA GLY A 460 -28.05 6.10 -6.06
C GLY A 460 -26.76 6.72 -6.61
N ASN A 461 -25.63 6.60 -5.91
CA ASN A 461 -24.35 7.19 -6.32
C ASN A 461 -23.33 6.12 -6.75
N PRO A 462 -23.18 5.83 -8.06
CA PRO A 462 -22.20 4.84 -8.51
C PRO A 462 -20.77 5.31 -8.19
N ARG A 463 -19.97 4.40 -7.62
CA ARG A 463 -18.62 4.72 -7.12
C ARG A 463 -17.51 4.43 -8.12
N PHE A 464 -17.86 4.34 -9.41
CA PHE A 464 -16.91 4.27 -10.52
C PHE A 464 -17.52 4.87 -11.78
N VAL A 465 -16.67 5.22 -12.75
CA VAL A 465 -17.06 5.69 -14.08
C VAL A 465 -16.47 4.73 -15.11
N ARG A 466 -17.29 4.29 -16.07
CA ARG A 466 -16.87 3.37 -17.15
C ARG A 466 -16.12 4.11 -18.28
N GLN A 467 -15.22 4.99 -17.92
CA GLN A 467 -14.25 5.68 -18.76
C GLN A 467 -12.89 5.55 -18.10
N GLY A 468 -11.82 5.59 -18.87
CA GLY A 468 -10.46 5.47 -18.37
C GLY A 468 -9.47 5.11 -19.47
N PRO A 469 -8.21 4.91 -19.15
CA PRO A 469 -7.20 4.50 -20.11
C PRO A 469 -7.53 3.12 -20.69
N GLN A 470 -7.14 2.92 -21.96
CA GLN A 470 -7.46 1.71 -22.73
C GLN A 470 -6.24 1.23 -23.50
N TYR A 471 -5.99 -0.08 -23.45
CA TYR A 471 -4.99 -0.76 -24.26
C TYR A 471 -5.66 -1.90 -25.05
N GLY A 472 -5.68 -1.78 -26.39
CA GLY A 472 -6.41 -2.72 -27.23
C GLY A 472 -7.87 -2.84 -26.83
N GLN A 473 -8.29 -4.06 -26.49
CA GLN A 473 -9.67 -4.34 -26.01
C GLN A 473 -9.85 -4.11 -24.49
N TRP A 474 -8.77 -3.86 -23.74
CA TRP A 474 -8.79 -3.75 -22.29
C TRP A 474 -9.00 -2.31 -21.84
N LEU A 475 -10.14 -2.02 -21.23
CA LEU A 475 -10.46 -0.74 -20.62
C LEU A 475 -10.21 -0.82 -19.11
N PHE A 476 -9.51 0.18 -18.56
CA PHE A 476 -9.24 0.36 -17.14
C PHE A 476 -10.08 1.54 -16.62
N PRO A 477 -11.32 1.31 -16.14
CA PRO A 477 -12.21 2.40 -15.79
C PRO A 477 -11.74 3.16 -14.56
N HIS A 478 -12.21 4.41 -14.42
CA HIS A 478 -12.00 5.22 -13.22
C HIS A 478 -12.74 4.60 -12.02
N ALA A 479 -12.11 3.63 -11.40
CA ALA A 479 -12.57 2.91 -10.23
C ALA A 479 -11.41 2.74 -9.25
N CYS A 480 -11.62 2.99 -7.96
CA CYS A 480 -10.54 2.85 -7.00
C CYS A 480 -9.86 1.46 -7.10
N MET A 481 -8.55 1.46 -7.24
CA MET A 481 -7.71 0.27 -7.42
C MET A 481 -7.16 -0.27 -6.10
N HIS A 482 -7.49 0.35 -4.96
CA HIS A 482 -6.97 -0.02 -3.64
C HIS A 482 -5.45 -0.18 -3.65
N CYS A 483 -4.77 0.84 -4.14
CA CYS A 483 -3.34 0.89 -4.46
C CYS A 483 -2.45 0.26 -3.39
N SER A 484 -1.34 -0.36 -3.81
CA SER A 484 -0.28 -0.81 -2.89
C SER A 484 0.30 0.39 -2.14
N ASP A 485 0.51 1.50 -2.84
CA ASP A 485 0.87 2.81 -2.29
C ASP A 485 -0.28 3.82 -2.47
N PRO A 486 -1.22 3.91 -1.50
CA PRO A 486 -2.38 4.78 -1.61
C PRO A 486 -2.05 6.23 -1.24
N VAL A 487 -1.61 7.03 -2.22
CA VAL A 487 -1.27 8.46 -2.03
C VAL A 487 -2.42 9.28 -1.44
N CYS A 488 -3.67 8.91 -1.69
CA CYS A 488 -4.85 9.56 -1.11
C CYS A 488 -4.87 9.51 0.42
N MET A 489 -4.26 8.51 1.05
CA MET A 489 -4.11 8.46 2.51
C MET A 489 -3.12 9.52 3.00
N ILE A 490 -2.11 9.87 2.19
CA ILE A 490 -1.05 10.81 2.54
C ILE A 490 -1.64 12.19 2.82
N GLY A 491 -2.52 12.64 1.95
CA GLY A 491 -3.14 13.95 2.07
C GLY A 491 -4.27 14.06 3.08
N CYS A 492 -4.77 12.94 3.63
CA CYS A 492 -5.92 12.97 4.52
C CYS A 492 -5.55 13.51 5.92
N PRO A 493 -5.96 14.73 6.29
CA PRO A 493 -5.52 15.35 7.54
C PRO A 493 -6.15 14.74 8.78
N THR A 494 -7.31 14.09 8.66
CA THR A 494 -8.06 13.51 9.77
C THR A 494 -7.89 12.01 9.91
N GLY A 495 -7.17 11.37 8.96
CA GLY A 495 -7.10 9.91 8.90
C GLY A 495 -8.41 9.24 8.50
N ALA A 496 -9.34 9.97 7.88
CA ALA A 496 -10.60 9.41 7.39
C ALA A 496 -10.39 8.31 6.35
N ILE A 497 -9.26 8.32 5.63
CA ILE A 497 -8.90 7.28 4.69
C ILE A 497 -8.03 6.26 5.41
N GLY A 498 -8.56 5.06 5.56
CA GLY A 498 -7.90 3.94 6.19
C GLY A 498 -7.76 2.76 5.24
N ARG A 499 -6.91 1.81 5.63
CA ARG A 499 -6.76 0.52 4.97
C ARG A 499 -7.26 -0.57 5.91
N ASP A 500 -8.12 -1.44 5.41
CA ASP A 500 -8.57 -2.60 6.15
C ASP A 500 -7.38 -3.52 6.47
N ILE A 501 -7.31 -3.96 7.72
CA ILE A 501 -6.18 -4.72 8.25
C ILE A 501 -6.04 -6.07 7.56
N ASN A 502 -7.16 -6.75 7.28
CA ASN A 502 -7.16 -8.13 6.81
C ASN A 502 -7.04 -8.24 5.29
N ASN A 503 -7.79 -7.41 4.54
CA ASN A 503 -7.89 -7.53 3.08
C ASN A 503 -7.17 -6.41 2.31
N GLY A 504 -6.66 -5.40 3.02
CA GLY A 504 -5.92 -4.28 2.43
C GLY A 504 -6.77 -3.30 1.62
N VAL A 505 -8.11 -3.40 1.70
CA VAL A 505 -9.01 -2.48 1.00
C VAL A 505 -8.91 -1.09 1.61
N VAL A 506 -8.66 -0.10 0.77
CA VAL A 506 -8.63 1.31 1.19
C VAL A 506 -10.06 1.84 1.19
N SER A 507 -10.52 2.38 2.30
CA SER A 507 -11.88 2.92 2.47
C SER A 507 -11.86 4.34 3.05
N ILE A 508 -12.96 5.05 2.90
CA ILE A 508 -13.16 6.38 3.48
C ILE A 508 -14.22 6.26 4.57
N ASN A 509 -13.87 6.65 5.79
CA ASN A 509 -14.83 6.77 6.88
C ASN A 509 -15.58 8.12 6.73
N PRO A 510 -16.89 8.10 6.43
CA PRO A 510 -17.66 9.32 6.24
C PRO A 510 -17.77 10.16 7.52
N ASP A 511 -17.77 9.53 8.71
CA ASP A 511 -17.94 10.24 9.98
C ASP A 511 -16.73 11.10 10.36
N THR A 512 -15.54 10.75 9.85
CA THR A 512 -14.30 11.49 10.09
C THR A 512 -13.85 12.33 8.89
N CYS A 513 -14.54 12.20 7.75
CA CYS A 513 -14.25 12.98 6.55
C CYS A 513 -14.71 14.44 6.70
N ILE A 514 -13.79 15.39 6.59
CA ILE A 514 -14.06 16.83 6.69
C ILE A 514 -14.28 17.50 5.34
N GLY A 515 -14.26 16.75 4.22
CA GLY A 515 -14.50 17.29 2.89
C GLY A 515 -13.42 18.26 2.39
N CYS A 516 -12.17 18.11 2.82
CA CYS A 516 -11.06 19.00 2.44
C CYS A 516 -10.60 18.88 1.00
N GLN A 517 -11.06 17.87 0.25
CA GLN A 517 -10.77 17.55 -1.16
C GLN A 517 -9.34 17.03 -1.45
N THR A 518 -8.39 17.18 -0.54
CA THR A 518 -6.99 16.81 -0.75
C THR A 518 -6.79 15.40 -1.30
N CYS A 519 -7.62 14.44 -0.88
CA CYS A 519 -7.55 13.06 -1.38
C CYS A 519 -8.04 12.92 -2.84
N ALA A 520 -9.00 13.75 -3.27
CA ALA A 520 -9.47 13.76 -4.64
C ALA A 520 -8.41 14.40 -5.55
N GLU A 521 -7.85 15.53 -5.13
CA GLU A 521 -6.78 16.24 -5.84
C GLU A 521 -5.48 15.42 -5.93
N SER A 522 -5.17 14.62 -4.91
CA SER A 522 -3.97 13.78 -4.90
C SER A 522 -4.16 12.40 -5.54
N CYS A 523 -5.34 12.04 -6.01
CA CYS A 523 -5.57 10.77 -6.69
C CYS A 523 -5.14 10.87 -8.16
N PRO A 524 -4.03 10.24 -8.60
CA PRO A 524 -3.56 10.38 -9.99
C PRO A 524 -4.46 9.68 -11.02
N TYR A 525 -5.50 8.99 -10.55
CA TYR A 525 -6.42 8.20 -11.38
C TYR A 525 -7.85 8.75 -11.38
N ASP A 526 -8.12 9.92 -10.80
CA ASP A 526 -9.45 10.51 -10.65
C ASP A 526 -10.51 9.59 -10.05
N ASN A 527 -10.07 8.65 -9.20
CA ASN A 527 -10.92 7.61 -8.62
C ASN A 527 -11.66 8.04 -7.35
N ILE A 528 -11.47 9.28 -6.90
CA ILE A 528 -12.14 9.86 -5.73
C ILE A 528 -12.95 11.07 -6.16
N ARG A 529 -14.24 11.04 -5.85
CA ARG A 529 -15.16 12.12 -6.20
C ARG A 529 -15.68 12.80 -4.94
N MET A 530 -15.92 14.11 -5.03
CA MET A 530 -16.56 14.89 -3.99
C MET A 530 -18.06 14.93 -4.25
N VAL A 531 -18.85 14.51 -3.26
CA VAL A 531 -20.31 14.48 -3.34
C VAL A 531 -20.92 15.34 -2.25
N GLN A 532 -22.00 16.05 -2.57
CA GLN A 532 -22.76 16.79 -1.58
C GLN A 532 -23.51 15.82 -0.69
N ILE A 533 -23.40 16.03 0.62
CA ILE A 533 -24.07 15.20 1.62
C ILE A 533 -25.40 15.82 2.07
N SER A 534 -26.32 14.94 2.45
CA SER A 534 -27.63 15.31 3.00
C SER A 534 -27.85 14.59 4.34
N ASP A 535 -28.72 15.16 5.17
CA ASP A 535 -29.18 14.50 6.37
C ASP A 535 -30.21 13.38 6.07
N LYS A 536 -30.64 12.66 7.11
CA LYS A 536 -31.63 11.57 6.99
C LYS A 536 -33.01 12.05 6.47
N LYS A 537 -33.27 13.34 6.44
CA LYS A 537 -34.49 13.95 5.90
C LYS A 537 -34.31 14.48 4.48
N GLY A 538 -33.14 14.25 3.86
CA GLY A 538 -32.81 14.72 2.51
C GLY A 538 -32.44 16.21 2.42
N ARG A 539 -32.23 16.90 3.55
CA ARG A 539 -31.80 18.29 3.55
C ARG A 539 -30.30 18.35 3.25
N LYS A 540 -29.92 19.16 2.27
CA LYS A 540 -28.51 19.34 1.90
C LYS A 540 -27.75 20.08 2.98
N LEU A 541 -26.60 19.53 3.39
CA LEU A 541 -25.75 20.19 4.39
C LEU A 541 -24.96 21.32 3.74
N VAL A 542 -24.98 22.49 4.40
CA VAL A 542 -24.22 23.67 3.97
C VAL A 542 -23.44 24.23 5.15
N ASP A 543 -22.33 24.90 4.85
CA ASP A 543 -21.51 25.57 5.86
C ASP A 543 -22.28 26.77 6.44
N GLU A 544 -22.38 26.87 7.75
CA GLU A 544 -23.10 27.94 8.45
C GLU A 544 -22.52 29.35 8.19
N GLN A 545 -21.21 29.44 7.88
CA GLN A 545 -20.51 30.71 7.67
C GLN A 545 -20.71 31.28 6.27
N ASN A 546 -20.58 30.41 5.24
CA ASN A 546 -20.57 30.87 3.84
C ASN A 546 -21.69 30.27 2.98
N GLN A 547 -22.55 29.43 3.58
CA GLN A 547 -23.68 28.76 2.93
C GLN A 547 -23.28 27.87 1.72
N LEU A 548 -21.99 27.54 1.59
CA LEU A 548 -21.51 26.64 0.54
C LEU A 548 -21.82 25.18 0.87
N PRO A 549 -22.08 24.33 -0.13
CA PRO A 549 -22.31 22.90 0.08
C PRO A 549 -21.16 22.24 0.81
N ILE A 550 -21.48 21.38 1.77
CA ILE A 550 -20.50 20.51 2.41
C ILE A 550 -20.38 19.24 1.56
N LEU A 551 -19.18 19.04 1.04
CA LEU A 551 -18.85 17.88 0.22
C LEU A 551 -18.12 16.83 1.05
N GLN A 552 -18.34 15.57 0.74
CA GLN A 552 -17.54 14.45 1.25
C GLN A 552 -16.94 13.64 0.12
N ALA A 553 -15.76 13.09 0.38
CA ALA A 553 -15.09 12.24 -0.58
C ALA A 553 -15.76 10.85 -0.66
N THR A 554 -15.94 10.34 -1.86
CA THR A 554 -16.46 9.01 -2.13
C THR A 554 -15.64 8.30 -3.18
N LYS A 555 -15.51 6.96 -3.04
CA LYS A 555 -14.81 6.10 -3.99
C LYS A 555 -15.30 4.66 -3.86
N CYS A 556 -14.94 3.79 -4.80
CA CYS A 556 -15.20 2.37 -4.69
C CYS A 556 -14.59 1.80 -3.40
N ASP A 557 -15.36 0.98 -2.70
CA ASP A 557 -15.02 0.28 -1.45
C ASP A 557 -15.13 -1.25 -1.59
N LEU A 558 -15.22 -1.76 -2.83
CA LEU A 558 -15.46 -3.17 -3.16
C LEU A 558 -16.74 -3.74 -2.54
N CYS A 559 -17.67 -2.88 -2.16
CA CYS A 559 -18.90 -3.26 -1.44
C CYS A 559 -18.60 -4.11 -0.19
N GLN A 560 -17.61 -3.71 0.63
CA GLN A 560 -17.14 -4.46 1.81
C GLN A 560 -18.26 -4.88 2.76
N SER A 561 -19.30 -4.06 2.89
CA SER A 561 -20.48 -4.40 3.71
C SER A 561 -21.37 -5.47 3.10
N HIS A 562 -21.12 -5.91 1.86
CA HIS A 562 -21.89 -6.93 1.18
C HIS A 562 -21.19 -8.30 1.22
N PRO A 563 -21.85 -9.35 1.73
CA PRO A 563 -21.22 -10.67 1.95
C PRO A 563 -20.74 -11.37 0.66
N THR A 564 -21.25 -10.96 -0.51
CA THR A 564 -20.95 -11.60 -1.79
C THR A 564 -20.01 -10.79 -2.69
N GLY A 565 -19.36 -9.73 -2.15
CA GLY A 565 -18.37 -8.94 -2.89
C GLY A 565 -18.95 -7.90 -3.86
N PRO A 566 -18.17 -7.42 -4.82
CA PRO A 566 -18.49 -6.26 -5.66
C PRO A 566 -19.77 -6.44 -6.48
N ALA A 567 -20.75 -5.58 -6.27
CA ALA A 567 -22.05 -5.62 -6.95
C ALA A 567 -21.92 -5.47 -8.48
N CYS A 568 -21.00 -4.62 -8.94
CA CYS A 568 -20.75 -4.38 -10.36
C CYS A 568 -20.26 -5.62 -11.12
N GLN A 569 -19.37 -6.40 -10.50
CA GLN A 569 -18.85 -7.63 -11.11
C GLN A 569 -19.93 -8.70 -11.23
N ARG A 570 -20.74 -8.87 -10.18
CA ARG A 570 -21.83 -9.84 -10.17
C ARG A 570 -22.98 -9.51 -11.13
N ALA A 571 -23.20 -8.22 -11.37
CA ALA A 571 -24.26 -7.76 -12.23
C ALA A 571 -23.90 -7.80 -13.72
N CYS A 572 -22.65 -8.09 -14.09
CA CYS A 572 -22.25 -8.16 -15.49
C CYS A 572 -22.74 -9.50 -16.11
N PRO A 573 -23.74 -9.47 -17.03
CA PRO A 573 -24.28 -10.70 -17.62
C PRO A 573 -23.34 -11.32 -18.67
N HIS A 574 -22.32 -10.58 -19.09
CA HIS A 574 -21.39 -10.96 -20.17
C HIS A 574 -20.02 -11.38 -19.66
N ASP A 575 -19.82 -11.43 -18.33
CA ASP A 575 -18.52 -11.69 -17.71
C ASP A 575 -17.39 -10.80 -18.28
N ALA A 576 -17.75 -9.57 -18.64
CA ALA A 576 -16.83 -8.62 -19.29
C ALA A 576 -16.01 -7.81 -18.27
N LEU A 577 -16.30 -7.92 -16.95
CA LEU A 577 -15.72 -7.09 -15.91
C LEU A 577 -15.10 -7.94 -14.80
N VAL A 578 -13.85 -7.63 -14.45
CA VAL A 578 -13.12 -8.31 -13.37
C VAL A 578 -12.40 -7.30 -12.48
N ARG A 579 -12.07 -7.72 -11.25
CA ARG A 579 -11.12 -7.07 -10.35
C ARG A 579 -9.88 -7.94 -10.23
N VAL A 580 -8.72 -7.35 -10.51
CA VAL A 580 -7.43 -8.05 -10.49
C VAL A 580 -6.35 -7.23 -9.81
N SER A 581 -5.40 -7.92 -9.19
CA SER A 581 -4.15 -7.30 -8.74
C SER A 581 -3.21 -7.22 -9.93
N VAL A 582 -2.92 -6.02 -10.40
CA VAL A 582 -1.99 -5.84 -11.53
C VAL A 582 -0.55 -6.18 -11.10
N GLY A 583 -0.24 -6.08 -9.80
CA GLY A 583 1.02 -6.58 -9.24
C GLY A 583 1.12 -8.11 -9.18
N ASP A 584 0.00 -8.83 -9.30
CA ASP A 584 -0.07 -10.29 -9.41
C ASP A 584 -0.28 -10.67 -10.88
N MET A 585 0.79 -10.57 -11.65
CA MET A 585 0.78 -10.81 -13.08
C MET A 585 0.21 -12.18 -13.49
N PRO A 586 0.47 -13.31 -12.78
CA PRO A 586 -0.11 -14.59 -13.13
C PRO A 586 -1.64 -14.59 -13.20
N ASN A 587 -2.30 -13.98 -12.21
CA ASN A 587 -3.77 -13.90 -12.17
C ASN A 587 -4.33 -13.02 -13.29
N LEU A 588 -3.67 -11.89 -13.59
CA LEU A 588 -4.04 -11.02 -14.71
C LEU A 588 -3.90 -11.77 -16.04
N VAL A 589 -2.77 -12.47 -16.26
CA VAL A 589 -2.48 -13.26 -17.46
C VAL A 589 -3.53 -14.34 -17.66
N GLU A 590 -3.88 -15.09 -16.62
CA GLU A 590 -4.88 -16.15 -16.71
C GLU A 590 -6.26 -15.60 -17.13
N TRP A 591 -6.66 -14.43 -16.59
CA TRP A 591 -7.90 -13.79 -16.99
C TRP A 591 -7.84 -13.29 -18.43
N LEU A 592 -6.75 -12.63 -18.84
CA LEU A 592 -6.55 -12.14 -20.21
C LEU A 592 -6.61 -13.28 -21.23
N LYS A 593 -5.94 -14.43 -20.95
CA LYS A 593 -5.97 -15.62 -21.80
C LYS A 593 -7.38 -16.19 -22.00
N ARG A 594 -8.18 -16.24 -20.93
CA ARG A 594 -9.57 -16.73 -21.02
C ARG A 594 -10.46 -15.83 -21.88
N HIS A 595 -10.07 -14.58 -22.09
CA HIS A 595 -10.86 -13.56 -22.80
C HIS A 595 -10.24 -13.15 -24.14
N ALA A 596 -9.03 -13.61 -24.46
CA ALA A 596 -8.36 -13.34 -25.73
C ALA A 596 -8.77 -14.30 -26.88
N ALA A 597 -9.63 -15.30 -26.59
CA ALA A 597 -10.08 -16.32 -27.56
C ALA A 597 -11.38 -15.92 -28.26
#